data_a7e509d38f1c0e9d08df89fe2dfb38e1
#
_entry.id   a7e509d38f1c0e9d08df89fe2dfb38e1
#
_cell.length_a   1.000
_cell.length_b   1.000
_cell.length_c   1.000
_cell.angle_alpha   90.00
_cell.angle_beta   90.00
_cell.angle_gamma   90.00
#
_symmetry.space_group_name_H-M   'P 1'
#
loop_
_entity.id
_entity.type
_entity.pdbx_description
1 polymer ?
#
loop_
_entity_poly.entity_id
_entity_poly.type
_entity_poly.pdbx_seq_one_letter_code
_entity_poly.pdbx_strand_id
1 'polypeptide(L)'
;MNFHRKLAMKCTRTEIIGCGHYLPAKVLTNDDLSKMVDTNDEWISTRTGIRSRHVVAEGELTSDMAMHAVEMAMQNAGVTAADLDLVVVATLTPDNTTPSVAARISGRLGVKVGTPAFDIGAACSGFVYAMTMVDNMIRLGQIKTAAVIGVESLSKVTDWTDRNTCVLFGDGAGAVIVRAAEGEGTANDTGVLATKVYADGTQYENLYTTGGISATQTPGYIRMNGKEVFKFAVGAMCEACNNVLEQAGVSADKVDWLLPHQANIRIISSVGQKLDIPTEKVIVTVDHHGNTSAASIPLALSESVENGRIKKGDLVLIPAMGAGFTWGGLLVRF
;
A
#
# COMPACT_ATOMS: atom_id res chain seq x y z
N MET A 1 -35.54 -34.37 -13.98
CA MET A 1 -34.88 -33.39 -14.84
C MET A 1 -34.56 -32.18 -14.01
N ASN A 2 -33.34 -32.08 -13.50
CA ASN A 2 -32.88 -30.94 -12.69
C ASN A 2 -32.25 -29.90 -13.60
N PHE A 3 -33.02 -28.88 -13.97
CA PHE A 3 -32.52 -27.67 -14.62
C PHE A 3 -32.16 -26.61 -13.55
N HIS A 4 -31.08 -26.79 -12.83
CA HIS A 4 -30.39 -25.70 -12.13
C HIS A 4 -28.98 -25.57 -12.71
N ARG A 5 -28.89 -25.26 -13.99
CA ARG A 5 -27.71 -24.56 -14.50
C ARG A 5 -27.83 -23.12 -14.01
N LYS A 6 -27.22 -22.78 -12.86
CA LYS A 6 -26.94 -21.39 -12.54
C LYS A 6 -26.14 -20.85 -13.73
N LEU A 7 -26.77 -19.99 -14.53
CA LEU A 7 -26.03 -19.17 -15.49
C LEU A 7 -24.97 -18.42 -14.68
N ALA A 8 -23.70 -18.76 -14.87
CA ALA A 8 -22.61 -17.99 -14.32
C ALA A 8 -22.78 -16.57 -14.90
N MET A 9 -23.07 -15.61 -14.04
CA MET A 9 -23.17 -14.22 -14.45
C MET A 9 -21.74 -13.75 -14.72
N LYS A 10 -21.39 -13.55 -15.99
CA LYS A 10 -20.11 -12.90 -16.34
C LYS A 10 -20.00 -11.60 -15.56
N CYS A 11 -18.89 -11.40 -14.93
CA CYS A 11 -18.57 -10.18 -14.20
C CYS A 11 -17.26 -9.58 -14.72
N THR A 12 -17.03 -8.31 -14.44
CA THR A 12 -15.73 -7.68 -14.67
C THR A 12 -14.87 -7.83 -13.42
N ARG A 13 -13.62 -8.23 -13.60
CA ARG A 13 -12.57 -8.30 -12.58
C ARG A 13 -11.48 -7.27 -12.88
N THR A 14 -10.73 -6.91 -11.84
CA THR A 14 -9.58 -6.04 -11.94
C THR A 14 -8.32 -6.88 -11.75
N GLU A 15 -7.63 -7.21 -12.83
CA GLU A 15 -6.38 -7.96 -12.77
C GLU A 15 -5.18 -7.02 -12.54
N ILE A 16 -4.24 -7.43 -11.70
CA ILE A 16 -2.91 -6.81 -11.60
C ILE A 16 -2.05 -7.46 -12.69
N ILE A 17 -1.64 -6.67 -13.68
CA ILE A 17 -0.90 -7.16 -14.85
C ILE A 17 0.58 -6.76 -14.86
N GLY A 18 0.99 -5.90 -13.93
CA GLY A 18 2.38 -5.51 -13.76
C GLY A 18 2.58 -4.81 -12.42
N CYS A 19 3.74 -5.06 -11.81
CA CYS A 19 4.18 -4.44 -10.57
C CYS A 19 5.52 -3.75 -10.79
N GLY A 20 5.79 -2.68 -10.05
CA GLY A 20 7.06 -1.98 -10.07
C GLY A 20 7.33 -1.30 -8.73
N HIS A 21 8.58 -1.03 -8.45
CA HIS A 21 8.98 -0.39 -7.21
C HIS A 21 10.21 0.49 -7.39
N TYR A 22 10.44 1.37 -6.42
CA TYR A 22 11.65 2.17 -6.32
C TYR A 22 11.95 2.47 -4.86
N LEU A 23 13.22 2.35 -4.51
CA LEU A 23 13.78 2.75 -3.22
C LEU A 23 14.89 3.76 -3.45
N PRO A 24 14.92 4.88 -2.72
CA PRO A 24 16.03 5.83 -2.77
C PRO A 24 17.37 5.16 -2.51
N ALA A 25 18.43 5.64 -3.16
CA ALA A 25 19.76 5.03 -3.04
C ALA A 25 20.36 5.13 -1.63
N LYS A 26 19.99 6.17 -0.86
CA LYS A 26 20.51 6.39 0.48
C LYS A 26 19.85 5.44 1.48
N VAL A 27 20.63 4.52 2.02
CA VAL A 27 20.24 3.63 3.12
C VAL A 27 20.68 4.23 4.45
N LEU A 28 19.75 4.27 5.42
CA LEU A 28 20.00 4.66 6.79
C LEU A 28 19.83 3.43 7.70
N THR A 29 20.94 3.01 8.32
CA THR A 29 20.96 1.85 9.23
C THR A 29 20.56 2.23 10.66
N ASN A 30 20.31 1.23 11.51
CA ASN A 30 20.09 1.47 12.94
C ASN A 30 21.33 2.05 13.63
N ASP A 31 22.54 1.67 13.17
CA ASP A 31 23.80 2.24 13.68
C ASP A 31 23.96 3.71 13.30
N ASP A 32 23.44 4.14 12.16
CA ASP A 32 23.42 5.56 11.80
C ASP A 32 22.44 6.35 12.69
N LEU A 33 21.28 5.77 12.98
CA LEU A 33 20.31 6.39 13.91
C LEU A 33 20.87 6.50 15.34
N SER A 34 21.70 5.56 15.78
CA SER A 34 22.34 5.60 17.11
C SER A 34 23.29 6.80 17.30
N LYS A 35 23.76 7.39 16.19
CA LYS A 35 24.55 8.64 16.20
C LYS A 35 23.69 9.90 16.30
N MET A 36 22.38 9.79 16.09
CA MET A 36 21.44 10.92 16.05
C MET A 36 20.57 11.00 17.30
N VAL A 37 20.13 9.85 17.82
CA VAL A 37 19.26 9.75 19.01
C VAL A 37 19.74 8.62 19.93
N ASP A 38 19.33 8.65 21.20
CA ASP A 38 19.65 7.61 22.19
C ASP A 38 18.92 6.29 21.86
N THR A 39 19.53 5.46 21.02
CA THR A 39 19.03 4.16 20.57
C THR A 39 20.18 3.23 20.17
N ASN A 40 19.85 1.98 19.80
CA ASN A 40 20.78 1.01 19.21
C ASN A 40 20.04 -0.02 18.34
N ASP A 41 20.78 -0.82 17.56
CA ASP A 41 20.19 -1.83 16.67
C ASP A 41 19.34 -2.86 17.43
N GLU A 42 19.78 -3.34 18.57
CA GLU A 42 19.04 -4.32 19.38
C GLU A 42 17.69 -3.78 19.83
N TRP A 43 17.67 -2.52 20.31
CA TRP A 43 16.42 -1.88 20.74
C TRP A 43 15.43 -1.67 19.60
N ILE A 44 15.91 -1.24 18.42
CA ILE A 44 15.06 -1.02 17.25
C ILE A 44 14.58 -2.36 16.68
N SER A 45 15.49 -3.29 16.38
CA SER A 45 15.18 -4.54 15.71
C SER A 45 14.24 -5.43 16.51
N THR A 46 14.42 -5.52 17.84
CA THR A 46 13.53 -6.34 18.70
C THR A 46 12.13 -5.77 18.82
N ARG A 47 11.93 -4.45 18.72
CA ARG A 47 10.63 -3.80 18.85
C ARG A 47 9.90 -3.64 17.53
N THR A 48 10.63 -3.46 16.45
CA THR A 48 10.06 -3.08 15.16
C THR A 48 10.34 -4.09 14.05
N GLY A 49 11.37 -4.90 14.19
CA GLY A 49 11.91 -5.76 13.13
C GLY A 49 12.79 -4.99 12.14
N ILE A 50 12.83 -3.66 12.18
CA ILE A 50 13.51 -2.81 11.20
C ILE A 50 15.03 -2.82 11.47
N ARG A 51 15.82 -3.05 10.40
CA ARG A 51 17.28 -2.99 10.41
C ARG A 51 17.80 -1.80 9.61
N SER A 52 17.10 -1.45 8.54
CA SER A 52 17.44 -0.30 7.69
C SER A 52 16.18 0.33 7.09
N ARG A 53 16.33 1.51 6.54
CA ARG A 53 15.33 2.21 5.75
C ARG A 53 16.00 3.02 4.66
N HIS A 54 15.28 3.29 3.59
CA HIS A 54 15.73 4.19 2.53
C HIS A 54 15.23 5.61 2.80
N VAL A 55 16.00 6.60 2.39
CA VAL A 55 15.70 8.02 2.60
C VAL A 55 16.02 8.78 1.31
N VAL A 56 15.09 9.61 0.84
CA VAL A 56 15.29 10.43 -0.36
C VAL A 56 16.53 11.31 -0.24
N ALA A 57 17.20 11.50 -1.37
CA ALA A 57 18.30 12.43 -1.49
C ALA A 57 17.81 13.89 -1.43
N GLU A 58 18.74 14.83 -1.30
CA GLU A 58 18.41 16.24 -1.45
C GLU A 58 17.93 16.52 -2.88
N GLY A 59 16.78 17.17 -3.01
CA GLY A 59 16.17 17.48 -4.32
C GLY A 59 15.35 16.33 -4.93
N GLU A 60 15.43 15.09 -4.40
CA GLU A 60 14.61 13.99 -4.85
C GLU A 60 13.17 14.15 -4.34
N LEU A 61 12.21 14.16 -5.26
CA LEU A 61 10.81 14.42 -4.99
C LEU A 61 9.99 13.12 -4.90
N THR A 62 8.84 13.19 -4.24
CA THR A 62 7.87 12.08 -4.20
C THR A 62 7.46 11.65 -5.61
N SER A 63 7.24 12.61 -6.52
CA SER A 63 6.93 12.31 -7.93
C SER A 63 8.07 11.63 -8.69
N ASP A 64 9.33 11.82 -8.30
CA ASP A 64 10.46 11.16 -8.96
C ASP A 64 10.48 9.66 -8.62
N MET A 65 10.32 9.32 -7.34
CA MET A 65 10.18 7.92 -6.91
C MET A 65 8.98 7.24 -7.57
N ALA A 66 7.83 7.93 -7.60
CA ALA A 66 6.62 7.40 -8.22
C ALA A 66 6.79 7.14 -9.72
N MET A 67 7.53 8.01 -10.44
CA MET A 67 7.87 7.80 -11.86
C MET A 67 8.63 6.48 -12.06
N HIS A 68 9.71 6.26 -11.32
CA HIS A 68 10.49 5.03 -11.44
C HIS A 68 9.65 3.77 -11.18
N ALA A 69 8.82 3.80 -10.13
CA ALA A 69 7.96 2.67 -9.81
C ALA A 69 6.90 2.38 -10.90
N VAL A 70 6.24 3.43 -11.43
CA VAL A 70 5.21 3.25 -12.44
C VAL A 70 5.79 2.86 -13.79
N GLU A 71 6.94 3.40 -14.19
CA GLU A 71 7.64 3.01 -15.42
C GLU A 71 8.02 1.53 -15.40
N MET A 72 8.56 1.03 -14.28
CA MET A 72 8.83 -0.40 -14.07
C MET A 72 7.55 -1.23 -14.15
N ALA A 73 6.47 -0.79 -13.48
CA ALA A 73 5.19 -1.49 -13.52
C ALA A 73 4.59 -1.56 -14.93
N MET A 74 4.68 -0.47 -15.70
CA MET A 74 4.23 -0.41 -17.09
C MET A 74 5.07 -1.33 -18.01
N GLN A 75 6.38 -1.35 -17.81
CA GLN A 75 7.28 -2.25 -18.54
C GLN A 75 6.91 -3.72 -18.27
N ASN A 76 6.71 -4.09 -17.01
CA ASN A 76 6.33 -5.45 -16.61
C ASN A 76 4.92 -5.84 -17.10
N ALA A 77 4.01 -4.87 -17.23
CA ALA A 77 2.67 -5.06 -17.77
C ALA A 77 2.63 -5.10 -19.31
N GLY A 78 3.69 -4.69 -20.00
CA GLY A 78 3.71 -4.53 -21.46
C GLY A 78 2.73 -3.45 -21.95
N VAL A 79 2.56 -2.35 -21.19
CA VAL A 79 1.66 -1.22 -21.53
C VAL A 79 2.45 0.07 -21.71
N THR A 80 1.85 0.99 -22.46
CA THR A 80 2.36 2.34 -22.66
C THR A 80 1.47 3.38 -21.99
N ALA A 81 1.90 4.64 -21.90
CA ALA A 81 1.09 5.71 -21.37
C ALA A 81 -0.23 5.94 -22.12
N ALA A 82 -0.28 5.57 -23.43
CA ALA A 82 -1.48 5.68 -24.26
C ALA A 82 -2.59 4.68 -23.87
N ASP A 83 -2.23 3.61 -23.16
CA ASP A 83 -3.16 2.57 -22.71
C ASP A 83 -3.83 2.92 -21.38
N LEU A 84 -3.34 3.93 -20.66
CA LEU A 84 -3.86 4.31 -19.35
C LEU A 84 -5.12 5.18 -19.46
N ASP A 85 -6.19 4.75 -18.80
CA ASP A 85 -7.44 5.48 -18.64
C ASP A 85 -7.52 6.24 -17.32
N LEU A 86 -6.60 5.98 -16.37
CA LEU A 86 -6.56 6.61 -15.06
C LEU A 86 -5.17 6.50 -14.42
N VAL A 87 -4.74 7.56 -13.73
CA VAL A 87 -3.57 7.54 -12.84
C VAL A 87 -4.00 7.94 -11.43
N VAL A 88 -3.78 7.08 -10.44
CA VAL A 88 -4.08 7.34 -9.02
C VAL A 88 -2.83 7.19 -8.17
N VAL A 89 -2.56 8.16 -7.31
CA VAL A 89 -1.45 8.14 -6.37
C VAL A 89 -1.97 8.18 -4.93
N ALA A 90 -1.60 7.22 -4.13
CA ALA A 90 -1.81 7.24 -2.69
C ALA A 90 -0.57 7.83 -2.01
N THR A 91 -0.71 9.00 -1.42
CA THR A 91 0.38 9.70 -0.71
C THR A 91 -0.16 10.68 0.34
N LEU A 92 0.60 10.88 1.41
CA LEU A 92 0.42 11.95 2.38
C LEU A 92 1.56 12.99 2.32
N THR A 93 2.56 12.73 1.47
CA THR A 93 3.76 13.57 1.28
C THR A 93 3.91 14.03 -0.18
N PRO A 94 2.89 14.72 -0.75
CA PRO A 94 2.96 15.19 -2.13
C PRO A 94 4.05 16.25 -2.30
N ASP A 95 4.57 16.42 -3.53
CA ASP A 95 5.54 17.45 -3.87
C ASP A 95 5.02 18.87 -3.54
N ASN A 96 3.75 19.09 -3.83
CA ASN A 96 3.05 20.35 -3.62
C ASN A 96 1.65 20.06 -3.09
N THR A 97 1.04 21.05 -2.41
CA THR A 97 -0.38 20.99 -2.03
C THR A 97 -1.28 20.87 -3.25
N THR A 98 -0.90 21.50 -4.36
CA THR A 98 -1.55 21.47 -5.67
C THR A 98 -0.54 21.91 -6.74
N PRO A 99 -0.53 21.33 -7.95
CA PRO A 99 -1.35 20.18 -8.40
C PRO A 99 -0.96 18.86 -7.71
N SER A 100 -1.76 17.80 -7.93
CA SER A 100 -1.50 16.47 -7.40
C SER A 100 -0.24 15.83 -7.98
N VAL A 101 0.33 14.87 -7.25
CA VAL A 101 1.44 14.03 -7.74
C VAL A 101 1.00 13.25 -8.98
N ALA A 102 -0.23 12.69 -8.97
CA ALA A 102 -0.79 11.98 -10.10
C ALA A 102 -0.87 12.84 -11.37
N ALA A 103 -1.27 14.12 -11.28
CA ALA A 103 -1.30 15.03 -12.41
C ALA A 103 0.11 15.29 -12.96
N ARG A 104 1.10 15.45 -12.08
CA ARG A 104 2.51 15.64 -12.48
C ARG A 104 3.05 14.40 -13.20
N ILE A 105 2.80 13.20 -12.66
CA ILE A 105 3.22 11.94 -13.26
C ILE A 105 2.55 11.73 -14.61
N SER A 106 1.24 11.97 -14.71
CA SER A 106 0.48 11.85 -15.95
C SER A 106 1.09 12.68 -17.08
N GLY A 107 1.48 13.94 -16.78
CA GLY A 107 2.16 14.81 -17.73
C GLY A 107 3.55 14.31 -18.13
N ARG A 108 4.35 13.83 -17.17
CA ARG A 108 5.71 13.30 -17.40
C ARG A 108 5.71 12.00 -18.21
N LEU A 109 4.74 11.10 -17.97
CA LEU A 109 4.55 9.86 -18.72
C LEU A 109 4.03 10.09 -20.13
N GLY A 110 3.46 11.27 -20.42
CA GLY A 110 2.79 11.53 -21.69
C GLY A 110 1.45 10.81 -21.82
N VAL A 111 0.74 10.66 -20.72
CA VAL A 111 -0.62 10.10 -20.72
C VAL A 111 -1.55 11.00 -21.54
N LYS A 112 -2.51 10.40 -22.25
CA LYS A 112 -3.43 11.11 -23.14
C LYS A 112 -4.14 12.27 -22.39
N VAL A 113 -4.18 13.44 -23.01
CA VAL A 113 -4.94 14.60 -22.49
C VAL A 113 -6.41 14.22 -22.30
N GLY A 114 -6.96 14.54 -21.13
CA GLY A 114 -8.31 14.16 -20.75
C GLY A 114 -8.40 12.92 -19.86
N THR A 115 -7.32 12.16 -19.71
CA THR A 115 -7.25 11.05 -18.74
C THR A 115 -7.26 11.61 -17.31
N PRO A 116 -8.19 11.18 -16.44
CA PRO A 116 -8.23 11.62 -15.05
C PRO A 116 -6.98 11.20 -14.28
N ALA A 117 -6.52 12.10 -13.40
CA ALA A 117 -5.38 11.87 -12.52
C ALA A 117 -5.59 12.58 -11.18
N PHE A 118 -5.51 11.86 -10.06
CA PHE A 118 -5.74 12.43 -8.73
C PHE A 118 -4.99 11.65 -7.64
N ASP A 119 -4.75 12.33 -6.50
CA ASP A 119 -4.17 11.72 -5.31
C ASP A 119 -5.26 11.30 -4.31
N ILE A 120 -4.98 10.25 -3.52
CA ILE A 120 -5.81 9.77 -2.42
C ILE A 120 -5.04 9.90 -1.11
N GLY A 121 -5.63 10.62 -0.14
CA GLY A 121 -5.13 10.77 1.21
C GLY A 121 -5.83 9.84 2.20
N ALA A 122 -5.28 8.65 2.45
CA ALA A 122 -5.73 7.71 3.48
C ALA A 122 -4.54 7.07 4.22
N ALA A 123 -3.45 7.81 4.35
CA ALA A 123 -2.23 7.42 5.04
C ALA A 123 -1.78 5.98 4.64
N CYS A 124 -1.39 5.15 5.63
CA CYS A 124 -0.86 3.80 5.36
C CYS A 124 -1.87 2.86 4.67
N SER A 125 -3.18 3.12 4.75
CA SER A 125 -4.21 2.37 4.02
C SER A 125 -4.47 2.91 2.61
N GLY A 126 -3.77 3.98 2.20
CA GLY A 126 -4.01 4.71 0.95
C GLY A 126 -3.99 3.82 -0.29
N PHE A 127 -3.07 2.86 -0.38
CA PHE A 127 -3.02 1.93 -1.51
C PHE A 127 -4.28 1.03 -1.58
N VAL A 128 -4.76 0.51 -0.45
CA VAL A 128 -5.98 -0.32 -0.42
C VAL A 128 -7.21 0.51 -0.78
N TYR A 129 -7.28 1.78 -0.33
CA TYR A 129 -8.33 2.72 -0.74
C TYR A 129 -8.26 2.99 -2.25
N ALA A 130 -7.08 3.28 -2.79
CA ALA A 130 -6.89 3.50 -4.23
C ALA A 130 -7.33 2.29 -5.06
N MET A 131 -6.88 1.09 -4.68
CA MET A 131 -7.28 -0.16 -5.34
C MET A 131 -8.79 -0.39 -5.27
N THR A 132 -9.43 -0.10 -4.13
CA THR A 132 -10.89 -0.21 -3.98
C THR A 132 -11.64 0.74 -4.93
N MET A 133 -11.19 2.00 -5.04
CA MET A 133 -11.79 2.98 -5.96
C MET A 133 -11.63 2.55 -7.42
N VAL A 134 -10.43 2.13 -7.79
CA VAL A 134 -10.11 1.69 -9.16
C VAL A 134 -10.87 0.40 -9.53
N ASP A 135 -10.96 -0.58 -8.62
CA ASP A 135 -11.75 -1.80 -8.83
C ASP A 135 -13.22 -1.47 -9.11
N ASN A 136 -13.81 -0.55 -8.34
CA ASN A 136 -15.18 -0.11 -8.56
C ASN A 136 -15.35 0.60 -9.92
N MET A 137 -14.42 1.47 -10.33
CA MET A 137 -14.47 2.15 -11.63
C MET A 137 -14.36 1.16 -12.80
N ILE A 138 -13.50 0.15 -12.68
CA ILE A 138 -13.36 -0.94 -13.66
C ILE A 138 -14.63 -1.76 -13.73
N ARG A 139 -15.18 -2.20 -12.59
CA ARG A 139 -16.42 -3.01 -12.54
C ARG A 139 -17.64 -2.27 -13.14
N LEU A 140 -17.67 -0.95 -12.99
CA LEU A 140 -18.71 -0.08 -13.58
C LEU A 140 -18.44 0.23 -15.07
N GLY A 141 -17.34 -0.24 -15.64
CA GLY A 141 -16.98 -0.01 -17.04
C GLY A 141 -16.56 1.43 -17.35
N GLN A 142 -16.21 2.23 -16.36
CA GLN A 142 -15.79 3.63 -16.53
C GLN A 142 -14.36 3.73 -17.08
N ILE A 143 -13.51 2.79 -16.73
CA ILE A 143 -12.11 2.67 -17.16
C ILE A 143 -11.78 1.20 -17.43
N LYS A 144 -10.70 0.94 -18.19
CA LYS A 144 -10.20 -0.40 -18.48
C LYS A 144 -8.81 -0.65 -17.91
N THR A 145 -7.92 0.32 -17.97
CA THR A 145 -6.53 0.18 -17.53
C THR A 145 -6.16 1.37 -16.65
N ALA A 146 -5.57 1.10 -15.48
CA ALA A 146 -5.14 2.15 -14.56
C ALA A 146 -3.75 1.88 -13.98
N ALA A 147 -3.03 2.97 -13.66
CA ALA A 147 -1.86 2.95 -12.79
C ALA A 147 -2.28 3.32 -11.37
N VAL A 148 -1.97 2.45 -10.40
CA VAL A 148 -2.21 2.69 -8.96
C VAL A 148 -0.86 2.70 -8.26
N ILE A 149 -0.52 3.81 -7.64
CA ILE A 149 0.80 4.08 -7.09
C ILE A 149 0.67 4.41 -5.60
N GLY A 150 1.48 3.79 -4.77
CA GLY A 150 1.70 4.19 -3.38
C GLY A 150 3.12 4.76 -3.26
N VAL A 151 3.26 5.98 -2.77
CA VAL A 151 4.57 6.65 -2.67
C VAL A 151 4.64 7.57 -1.47
N GLU A 152 5.78 7.57 -0.78
CA GLU A 152 5.96 8.43 0.40
C GLU A 152 7.40 8.89 0.56
N SER A 153 7.54 10.16 0.97
CA SER A 153 8.79 10.78 1.46
C SER A 153 8.63 11.06 2.96
N LEU A 154 8.42 10.02 3.78
CA LEU A 154 8.15 10.18 5.22
C LEU A 154 9.31 10.81 5.98
N SER A 155 10.54 10.68 5.47
CA SER A 155 11.72 11.34 6.02
C SER A 155 11.57 12.87 6.13
N LYS A 156 10.71 13.48 5.29
CA LYS A 156 10.42 14.92 5.27
C LYS A 156 9.49 15.38 6.40
N VAL A 157 8.73 14.46 6.97
CA VAL A 157 7.78 14.71 8.08
C VAL A 157 8.14 13.92 9.34
N THR A 158 9.30 13.28 9.36
CA THR A 158 9.85 12.58 10.52
C THR A 158 10.60 13.58 11.42
N ASP A 159 10.26 13.59 12.71
CA ASP A 159 11.04 14.30 13.73
C ASP A 159 12.27 13.45 14.11
N TRP A 160 13.41 13.76 13.54
CA TRP A 160 14.66 13.02 13.75
C TRP A 160 15.21 13.11 15.18
N THR A 161 14.58 13.91 16.06
CA THR A 161 14.89 13.99 17.48
C THR A 161 13.98 13.14 18.37
N ASP A 162 12.85 12.66 17.83
CA ASP A 162 11.93 11.77 18.54
C ASP A 162 12.27 10.30 18.26
N ARG A 163 12.98 9.65 19.19
CA ARG A 163 13.37 8.24 19.08
C ARG A 163 12.20 7.26 18.95
N ASN A 164 10.97 7.65 19.29
CA ASN A 164 9.80 6.76 19.20
C ASN A 164 9.26 6.65 17.78
N THR A 165 9.52 7.64 16.94
CA THR A 165 9.01 7.71 15.57
C THR A 165 10.11 7.63 14.52
N CYS A 166 11.27 8.28 14.72
CA CYS A 166 12.32 8.34 13.70
C CYS A 166 12.92 6.97 13.32
N VAL A 167 12.81 5.98 14.21
CA VAL A 167 13.30 4.62 14.00
C VAL A 167 12.39 3.77 13.08
N LEU A 168 11.18 4.27 12.76
CA LEU A 168 10.16 3.50 12.06
C LEU A 168 10.14 3.74 10.56
N PHE A 169 10.15 5.01 10.15
CA PHE A 169 9.75 5.42 8.82
C PHE A 169 10.89 5.38 7.81
N GLY A 170 10.52 5.03 6.57
CA GLY A 170 11.36 5.08 5.38
C GLY A 170 10.60 5.67 4.20
N ASP A 171 11.33 5.93 3.12
CA ASP A 171 10.82 6.48 1.86
C ASP A 171 10.83 5.42 0.78
N GLY A 172 9.92 5.53 -0.18
CA GLY A 172 9.87 4.63 -1.32
C GLY A 172 8.57 4.74 -2.11
N ALA A 173 8.53 4.05 -3.22
CA ALA A 173 7.37 3.97 -4.10
C ALA A 173 7.14 2.54 -4.58
N GLY A 174 5.88 2.14 -4.67
CA GLY A 174 5.46 0.95 -5.37
C GLY A 174 4.27 1.26 -6.27
N ALA A 175 4.15 0.55 -7.38
CA ALA A 175 3.10 0.76 -8.35
C ALA A 175 2.58 -0.57 -8.89
N VAL A 176 1.30 -0.59 -9.25
CA VAL A 176 0.71 -1.66 -10.04
C VAL A 176 -0.01 -1.09 -11.24
N ILE A 177 0.02 -1.83 -12.34
CA ILE A 177 -0.88 -1.64 -13.47
C ILE A 177 -2.00 -2.65 -13.34
N VAL A 178 -3.22 -2.16 -13.40
CA VAL A 178 -4.42 -2.99 -13.35
C VAL A 178 -5.22 -2.89 -14.64
N ARG A 179 -5.90 -3.97 -14.99
CA ARG A 179 -6.72 -4.04 -16.21
C ARG A 179 -8.03 -4.78 -15.99
N ALA A 180 -9.07 -4.32 -16.66
CA ALA A 180 -10.35 -5.01 -16.74
C ALA A 180 -10.20 -6.38 -17.42
N ALA A 181 -10.73 -7.43 -16.79
CA ALA A 181 -10.79 -8.77 -17.32
C ALA A 181 -12.19 -9.37 -17.14
N GLU A 182 -12.55 -10.37 -17.95
CA GLU A 182 -13.80 -11.12 -17.74
C GLU A 182 -13.62 -12.17 -16.64
N GLY A 183 -14.60 -12.29 -15.76
CA GLY A 183 -14.68 -13.31 -14.72
C GLY A 183 -16.05 -14.01 -14.72
N GLU A 184 -16.12 -15.11 -14.02
CA GLU A 184 -17.35 -15.92 -13.85
C GLU A 184 -18.10 -15.59 -12.54
N GLY A 185 -17.63 -14.61 -11.76
CA GLY A 185 -18.20 -14.24 -10.47
C GLY A 185 -17.89 -15.25 -9.35
N THR A 186 -16.82 -16.01 -9.48
CA THR A 186 -16.42 -17.04 -8.54
C THR A 186 -15.13 -16.68 -7.80
N ALA A 187 -14.84 -17.38 -6.71
CA ALA A 187 -13.59 -17.26 -5.97
C ALA A 187 -12.36 -17.78 -6.75
N ASN A 188 -12.58 -18.45 -7.88
CA ASN A 188 -11.50 -18.96 -8.74
C ASN A 188 -11.09 -17.98 -9.84
N ASP A 189 -11.80 -16.85 -9.98
CA ASP A 189 -11.45 -15.82 -10.96
C ASP A 189 -10.09 -15.21 -10.59
N THR A 190 -9.31 -14.83 -11.60
CA THR A 190 -8.11 -14.00 -11.45
C THR A 190 -8.53 -12.55 -11.19
N GLY A 191 -7.68 -11.82 -10.47
CA GLY A 191 -7.89 -10.41 -10.14
C GLY A 191 -8.47 -10.17 -8.76
N VAL A 192 -8.98 -8.96 -8.54
CA VAL A 192 -9.57 -8.53 -7.28
C VAL A 192 -10.89 -9.26 -7.06
N LEU A 193 -10.94 -10.08 -6.00
CA LEU A 193 -12.13 -10.83 -5.62
C LEU A 193 -13.03 -10.01 -4.70
N ALA A 194 -12.45 -9.32 -3.73
CA ALA A 194 -13.16 -8.48 -2.77
C ALA A 194 -12.29 -7.32 -2.26
N THR A 195 -12.92 -6.20 -1.96
CA THR A 195 -12.31 -5.05 -1.28
C THR A 195 -13.26 -4.48 -0.26
N LYS A 196 -12.73 -3.93 0.83
CA LYS A 196 -13.52 -3.17 1.80
C LYS A 196 -12.66 -2.16 2.54
N VAL A 197 -13.19 -0.95 2.76
CA VAL A 197 -12.49 0.15 3.44
C VAL A 197 -13.37 0.76 4.52
N TYR A 198 -12.74 1.33 5.55
CA TYR A 198 -13.37 1.83 6.76
C TYR A 198 -12.62 3.04 7.31
N ALA A 199 -13.28 3.87 8.11
CA ALA A 199 -12.67 4.95 8.86
C ALA A 199 -13.30 5.12 10.24
N ASP A 200 -12.50 5.56 11.22
CA ASP A 200 -12.94 6.02 12.53
C ASP A 200 -12.23 7.35 12.86
N GLY A 201 -12.89 8.46 12.58
CA GLY A 201 -12.38 9.81 12.84
C GLY A 201 -12.23 10.17 14.32
N THR A 202 -12.80 9.37 15.23
CA THR A 202 -12.63 9.60 16.69
C THR A 202 -11.20 9.30 17.16
N GLN A 203 -10.39 8.62 16.35
CA GLN A 203 -9.01 8.23 16.65
C GLN A 203 -7.97 9.23 16.10
N TYR A 204 -8.42 10.37 15.58
CA TYR A 204 -7.58 11.36 14.89
C TYR A 204 -6.29 11.71 15.65
N GLU A 205 -6.38 11.99 16.94
CA GLU A 205 -5.26 12.44 17.78
C GLU A 205 -4.23 11.32 18.10
N ASN A 206 -4.50 10.07 17.72
CA ASN A 206 -3.58 8.96 17.99
C ASN A 206 -2.46 8.81 16.96
N LEU A 207 -2.65 9.33 15.74
CA LEU A 207 -1.63 9.32 14.68
C LEU A 207 -1.94 10.43 13.67
N TYR A 208 -1.11 11.47 13.66
CA TYR A 208 -1.30 12.65 12.80
C TYR A 208 0.03 13.37 12.53
N THR A 209 0.03 14.33 11.62
CA THR A 209 1.12 15.32 11.48
C THR A 209 0.72 16.61 12.16
N THR A 210 1.67 17.25 12.86
CA THR A 210 1.41 18.52 13.60
C THR A 210 1.21 19.72 12.67
N GLY A 211 1.52 19.59 11.38
CA GLY A 211 1.44 20.65 10.40
C GLY A 211 0.34 20.46 9.37
N GLY A 212 0.16 21.48 8.58
CA GLY A 212 -0.78 21.55 7.45
C GLY A 212 -0.92 22.99 6.98
N ILE A 213 -1.28 23.18 5.71
CA ILE A 213 -1.33 24.52 5.10
C ILE A 213 -2.28 25.46 5.84
N SER A 214 -3.47 24.97 6.23
CA SER A 214 -4.45 25.78 6.95
C SER A 214 -4.16 25.94 8.45
N ALA A 215 -3.44 24.97 9.05
CA ALA A 215 -3.18 24.97 10.48
C ALA A 215 -1.92 25.76 10.83
N THR A 216 -0.80 25.46 10.18
CA THR A 216 0.53 25.97 10.58
C THR A 216 1.36 26.52 9.42
N GLN A 217 0.92 26.36 8.17
CA GLN A 217 1.65 26.69 6.94
C GLN A 217 2.99 25.92 6.80
N THR A 218 3.15 24.82 7.55
CA THR A 218 4.31 23.92 7.52
C THR A 218 3.84 22.47 7.40
N PRO A 219 4.67 21.54 6.91
CA PRO A 219 4.31 20.12 6.84
C PRO A 219 4.17 19.48 8.23
N GLY A 220 4.86 20.04 9.25
CA GLY A 220 4.90 19.49 10.59
C GLY A 220 5.64 18.16 10.71
N TYR A 221 5.41 17.46 11.79
CA TYR A 221 6.03 16.17 12.10
C TYR A 221 5.00 15.14 12.49
N ILE A 222 5.27 13.87 12.19
CA ILE A 222 4.43 12.75 12.62
C ILE A 222 4.46 12.65 14.15
N ARG A 223 3.26 12.54 14.74
CA ARG A 223 3.05 12.22 16.15
C ARG A 223 2.22 10.96 16.27
N MET A 224 2.62 10.06 17.16
CA MET A 224 2.01 8.74 17.27
C MET A 224 1.90 8.29 18.73
N ASN A 225 0.68 7.91 19.13
CA ASN A 225 0.44 7.12 20.34
C ASN A 225 0.60 5.63 19.99
N GLY A 226 1.83 5.14 20.01
CA GLY A 226 2.16 3.79 19.53
C GLY A 226 1.38 2.67 20.22
N LYS A 227 0.98 2.84 21.50
CA LYS A 227 0.20 1.85 22.25
C LYS A 227 -1.24 1.73 21.68
N GLU A 228 -1.90 2.86 21.49
CA GLU A 228 -3.28 2.86 20.96
C GLU A 228 -3.30 2.46 19.47
N VAL A 229 -2.33 2.93 18.68
CA VAL A 229 -2.15 2.50 17.29
C VAL A 229 -1.99 0.97 17.19
N PHE A 230 -1.11 0.37 18.00
CA PHE A 230 -0.91 -1.09 18.01
C PHE A 230 -2.18 -1.85 18.37
N LYS A 231 -2.86 -1.42 19.45
CA LYS A 231 -4.08 -2.06 19.94
C LYS A 231 -5.19 -2.07 18.88
N PHE A 232 -5.37 -0.94 18.21
CA PHE A 232 -6.39 -0.79 17.17
C PHE A 232 -6.02 -1.54 15.89
N ALA A 233 -4.76 -1.42 15.42
CA ALA A 233 -4.31 -1.93 14.13
C ALA A 233 -4.55 -3.43 13.95
N VAL A 234 -4.20 -4.24 14.94
CA VAL A 234 -4.35 -5.70 14.85
C VAL A 234 -5.83 -6.12 14.73
N GLY A 235 -6.72 -5.45 15.50
CA GLY A 235 -8.16 -5.69 15.44
C GLY A 235 -8.75 -5.30 14.08
N ALA A 236 -8.49 -4.08 13.65
CA ALA A 236 -9.00 -3.51 12.42
C ALA A 236 -8.54 -4.25 11.16
N MET A 237 -7.26 -4.63 11.10
CA MET A 237 -6.73 -5.41 9.97
C MET A 237 -7.33 -6.82 9.91
N CYS A 238 -7.51 -7.49 11.06
CA CYS A 238 -8.18 -8.80 11.08
C CYS A 238 -9.66 -8.70 10.69
N GLU A 239 -10.37 -7.67 11.15
CA GLU A 239 -11.76 -7.41 10.74
C GLU A 239 -11.85 -7.23 9.23
N ALA A 240 -10.99 -6.39 8.65
CA ALA A 240 -10.96 -6.16 7.20
C ALA A 240 -10.67 -7.46 6.43
N CYS A 241 -9.73 -8.29 6.90
CA CYS A 241 -9.44 -9.60 6.32
C CYS A 241 -10.67 -10.52 6.32
N ASN A 242 -11.31 -10.68 7.49
CA ASN A 242 -12.48 -11.55 7.62
C ASN A 242 -13.61 -11.12 6.70
N ASN A 243 -13.85 -9.80 6.61
CA ASN A 243 -14.91 -9.25 5.77
C ASN A 243 -14.67 -9.47 4.26
N VAL A 244 -13.43 -9.33 3.76
CA VAL A 244 -13.15 -9.60 2.34
C VAL A 244 -13.12 -11.09 2.03
N LEU A 245 -12.70 -11.94 2.96
CA LEU A 245 -12.79 -13.39 2.84
C LEU A 245 -14.24 -13.85 2.78
N GLU A 246 -15.09 -13.37 3.70
CA GLU A 246 -16.53 -13.64 3.71
C GLU A 246 -17.21 -13.18 2.41
N GLN A 247 -16.92 -11.94 1.96
CA GLN A 247 -17.46 -11.40 0.72
C GLN A 247 -17.09 -12.24 -0.51
N ALA A 248 -15.87 -12.79 -0.55
CA ALA A 248 -15.40 -13.65 -1.62
C ALA A 248 -15.85 -15.12 -1.48
N GLY A 249 -16.42 -15.50 -0.34
CA GLY A 249 -16.78 -16.89 -0.03
C GLY A 249 -15.56 -17.82 0.10
N VAL A 250 -14.44 -17.29 0.62
CA VAL A 250 -13.16 -18.00 0.76
C VAL A 250 -12.78 -18.10 2.24
N SER A 251 -12.29 -19.25 2.67
CA SER A 251 -11.75 -19.43 4.02
C SER A 251 -10.26 -19.07 4.11
N ALA A 252 -9.79 -18.69 5.29
CA ALA A 252 -8.42 -18.21 5.51
C ALA A 252 -7.35 -19.27 5.19
N ASP A 253 -7.65 -20.58 5.34
CA ASP A 253 -6.74 -21.68 5.00
C ASP A 253 -6.40 -21.76 3.50
N LYS A 254 -7.22 -21.15 2.64
CA LYS A 254 -6.99 -21.04 1.17
C LYS A 254 -6.09 -19.88 0.77
N VAL A 255 -5.74 -19.01 1.71
CA VAL A 255 -4.82 -17.91 1.45
C VAL A 255 -3.40 -18.46 1.28
N ASP A 256 -2.79 -18.13 0.15
CA ASP A 256 -1.40 -18.49 -0.12
C ASP A 256 -0.44 -17.51 0.56
N TRP A 257 -0.76 -16.22 0.51
CA TRP A 257 0.06 -15.16 1.09
C TRP A 257 -0.76 -14.13 1.85
N LEU A 258 -0.33 -13.79 3.07
CA LEU A 258 -0.75 -12.61 3.80
C LEU A 258 0.30 -11.52 3.57
N LEU A 259 -0.10 -10.41 2.92
CA LEU A 259 0.75 -9.24 2.67
C LEU A 259 0.17 -8.01 3.39
N PRO A 260 0.43 -7.85 4.69
CA PRO A 260 -0.08 -6.71 5.45
C PRO A 260 0.75 -5.44 5.19
N HIS A 261 0.17 -4.29 5.50
CA HIS A 261 0.94 -3.06 5.65
C HIS A 261 2.18 -3.31 6.52
N GLN A 262 3.35 -2.87 6.06
CA GLN A 262 4.64 -3.10 6.69
C GLN A 262 4.93 -2.06 7.79
N ALA A 263 4.10 -2.05 8.84
CA ALA A 263 4.21 -1.09 9.95
C ALA A 263 5.36 -1.40 10.90
N ASN A 264 5.34 -2.61 11.44
CA ASN A 264 6.39 -3.24 12.25
C ASN A 264 6.10 -4.75 12.39
N ILE A 265 7.13 -5.51 12.70
CA ILE A 265 7.04 -6.99 12.75
C ILE A 265 6.02 -7.49 13.79
N ARG A 266 5.83 -6.77 14.90
CA ARG A 266 4.89 -7.19 15.96
C ARG A 266 3.44 -7.12 15.51
N ILE A 267 3.06 -6.05 14.77
CA ILE A 267 1.72 -5.94 14.18
C ILE A 267 1.55 -7.02 13.11
N ILE A 268 2.51 -7.15 12.18
CA ILE A 268 2.50 -8.13 11.09
C ILE A 268 2.28 -9.56 11.64
N SER A 269 3.11 -9.97 12.61
CA SER A 269 3.02 -11.30 13.24
C SER A 269 1.70 -11.49 13.99
N SER A 270 1.22 -10.46 14.72
CA SER A 270 -0.04 -10.56 15.47
C SER A 270 -1.26 -10.72 14.55
N VAL A 271 -1.25 -10.08 13.37
CA VAL A 271 -2.32 -10.25 12.37
C VAL A 271 -2.29 -11.67 11.80
N GLY A 272 -1.11 -12.19 11.42
CA GLY A 272 -0.98 -13.56 10.93
C GLY A 272 -1.46 -14.59 11.96
N GLN A 273 -1.04 -14.46 13.22
CA GLN A 273 -1.46 -15.35 14.31
C GLN A 273 -2.97 -15.31 14.55
N LYS A 274 -3.60 -14.12 14.56
CA LYS A 274 -5.05 -14.00 14.77
C LYS A 274 -5.90 -14.56 13.63
N LEU A 275 -5.33 -14.62 12.42
CA LEU A 275 -5.98 -15.18 11.23
C LEU A 275 -5.66 -16.66 11.02
N ASP A 276 -4.90 -17.29 11.94
CA ASP A 276 -4.39 -18.66 11.84
C ASP A 276 -3.61 -18.92 10.54
N ILE A 277 -2.92 -17.87 10.01
CA ILE A 277 -2.06 -17.95 8.83
C ILE A 277 -0.63 -18.27 9.28
N PRO A 278 -0.01 -19.37 8.77
CA PRO A 278 1.35 -19.75 9.10
C PRO A 278 2.37 -18.64 8.79
N THR A 279 3.39 -18.49 9.62
CA THR A 279 4.39 -17.41 9.51
C THR A 279 5.13 -17.42 8.16
N GLU A 280 5.37 -18.59 7.58
CA GLU A 280 6.01 -18.77 6.28
C GLU A 280 5.17 -18.22 5.11
N LYS A 281 3.87 -18.06 5.31
CA LYS A 281 2.93 -17.44 4.37
C LYS A 281 2.79 -15.92 4.58
N VAL A 282 3.46 -15.34 5.57
CA VAL A 282 3.41 -13.90 5.83
C VAL A 282 4.57 -13.20 5.12
N ILE A 283 4.25 -12.22 4.28
CA ILE A 283 5.27 -11.41 3.59
C ILE A 283 5.75 -10.33 4.55
N VAL A 284 7.08 -10.26 4.69
CA VAL A 284 7.78 -9.30 5.55
C VAL A 284 8.89 -8.66 4.72
N THR A 285 8.86 -7.33 4.65
CA THR A 285 9.90 -6.48 4.03
C THR A 285 10.23 -5.27 4.90
N VAL A 286 9.55 -5.16 6.04
CA VAL A 286 9.73 -4.04 6.97
C VAL A 286 11.15 -3.98 7.55
N ASP A 287 11.86 -5.09 7.57
CA ASP A 287 13.23 -5.19 8.08
C ASP A 287 14.23 -4.37 7.26
N HIS A 288 14.04 -4.22 5.96
CA HIS A 288 14.92 -3.48 5.07
C HIS A 288 14.29 -2.25 4.42
N HIS A 289 12.96 -2.18 4.29
CA HIS A 289 12.28 -0.99 3.79
C HIS A 289 11.92 0.03 4.90
N GLY A 290 11.77 -0.42 6.15
CA GLY A 290 11.08 0.35 7.19
C GLY A 290 9.59 0.46 6.90
N ASN A 291 8.92 1.37 7.61
CA ASN A 291 7.52 1.71 7.36
C ASN A 291 7.44 2.82 6.31
N THR A 292 7.07 2.50 5.09
CA THR A 292 6.90 3.42 3.97
C THR A 292 5.43 3.81 3.72
N SER A 293 4.56 3.73 4.74
CA SER A 293 3.14 4.11 4.70
C SER A 293 2.39 3.51 3.49
N ALA A 294 1.79 4.33 2.62
CA ALA A 294 1.03 3.87 1.45
C ALA A 294 1.87 3.10 0.42
N ALA A 295 3.19 3.31 0.39
CA ALA A 295 4.08 2.59 -0.50
C ALA A 295 4.37 1.15 -0.04
N SER A 296 4.19 0.84 1.25
CA SER A 296 4.68 -0.40 1.86
C SER A 296 4.10 -1.68 1.22
N ILE A 297 2.82 -1.67 0.89
CA ILE A 297 2.14 -2.80 0.25
C ILE A 297 2.60 -2.97 -1.20
N PRO A 298 2.52 -1.97 -2.09
CA PRO A 298 2.94 -2.15 -3.48
C PRO A 298 4.44 -2.38 -3.62
N LEU A 299 5.30 -1.87 -2.73
CA LEU A 299 6.72 -2.24 -2.64
C LEU A 299 6.89 -3.72 -2.35
N ALA A 300 6.31 -4.21 -1.25
CA ALA A 300 6.41 -5.61 -0.84
C ALA A 300 5.78 -6.57 -1.87
N LEU A 301 4.71 -6.12 -2.54
CA LEU A 301 4.06 -6.86 -3.62
C LEU A 301 5.00 -7.00 -4.83
N SER A 302 5.56 -5.89 -5.31
CA SER A 302 6.46 -5.88 -6.47
C SER A 302 7.70 -6.74 -6.24
N GLU A 303 8.34 -6.59 -5.07
CA GLU A 303 9.49 -7.42 -4.69
C GLU A 303 9.11 -8.91 -4.60
N SER A 304 7.93 -9.23 -4.04
CA SER A 304 7.50 -10.63 -3.91
C SER A 304 7.13 -11.29 -5.23
N VAL A 305 6.68 -10.51 -6.22
CA VAL A 305 6.46 -10.99 -7.59
C VAL A 305 7.80 -11.17 -8.32
N GLU A 306 8.71 -10.20 -8.21
CA GLU A 306 10.01 -10.23 -8.86
C GLU A 306 10.87 -11.42 -8.40
N ASN A 307 10.91 -11.67 -7.08
CA ASN A 307 11.67 -12.80 -6.52
C ASN A 307 10.95 -14.16 -6.63
N GLY A 308 9.77 -14.21 -7.25
CA GLY A 308 9.00 -15.43 -7.49
C GLY A 308 8.32 -16.02 -6.25
N ARG A 309 8.20 -15.26 -5.16
CA ARG A 309 7.46 -15.66 -3.96
C ARG A 309 5.95 -15.68 -4.25
N ILE A 310 5.40 -14.59 -4.82
CA ILE A 310 4.03 -14.56 -5.34
C ILE A 310 4.05 -14.99 -6.80
N LYS A 311 3.17 -15.93 -7.14
CA LYS A 311 3.06 -16.53 -8.48
C LYS A 311 1.64 -16.44 -9.02
N LYS A 312 1.52 -16.65 -10.32
CA LYS A 312 0.21 -16.74 -10.98
C LYS A 312 -0.63 -17.84 -10.33
N GLY A 313 -1.86 -17.48 -9.97
CA GLY A 313 -2.83 -18.33 -9.29
C GLY A 313 -2.86 -18.18 -7.76
N ASP A 314 -1.81 -17.60 -7.14
CA ASP A 314 -1.76 -17.42 -5.70
C ASP A 314 -2.85 -16.45 -5.22
N LEU A 315 -3.46 -16.77 -4.09
CA LEU A 315 -4.43 -15.94 -3.40
C LEU A 315 -3.75 -15.09 -2.32
N VAL A 316 -3.74 -13.78 -2.51
CA VAL A 316 -3.06 -12.81 -1.63
C VAL A 316 -4.07 -11.99 -0.86
N LEU A 317 -3.97 -12.02 0.48
CA LEU A 317 -4.79 -11.24 1.40
C LEU A 317 -3.98 -10.03 1.89
N ILE A 318 -4.52 -8.83 1.69
CA ILE A 318 -3.79 -7.56 1.84
C ILE A 318 -4.54 -6.63 2.80
N PRO A 319 -4.28 -6.66 4.11
CA PRO A 319 -4.82 -5.68 5.05
C PRO A 319 -3.91 -4.49 5.25
N ALA A 320 -4.51 -3.32 5.47
CA ALA A 320 -3.84 -2.11 5.86
C ALA A 320 -4.59 -1.34 6.93
N MET A 321 -3.86 -0.57 7.74
CA MET A 321 -4.41 0.42 8.67
C MET A 321 -3.46 1.60 8.77
N GLY A 322 -3.99 2.80 8.87
CA GLY A 322 -3.23 4.05 8.96
C GLY A 322 -3.93 5.14 9.77
N ALA A 323 -3.31 6.32 9.74
CA ALA A 323 -3.87 7.50 10.39
C ALA A 323 -5.30 7.80 9.92
N GLY A 324 -6.07 8.36 10.86
CA GLY A 324 -7.44 8.71 10.59
C GLY A 324 -8.39 8.32 11.75
N PHE A 325 -8.56 7.09 12.32
CA PHE A 325 -7.93 5.96 11.64
C PHE A 325 -8.66 5.56 10.37
N THR A 326 -7.91 5.06 9.42
CA THR A 326 -8.45 4.45 8.20
C THR A 326 -7.88 3.03 8.06
N TRP A 327 -8.70 2.08 7.60
CA TRP A 327 -8.24 0.70 7.36
C TRP A 327 -8.99 0.04 6.22
N GLY A 328 -8.52 -1.07 5.78
CA GLY A 328 -9.18 -1.85 4.75
C GLY A 328 -8.50 -3.17 4.45
N GLY A 329 -9.18 -3.96 3.63
CA GLY A 329 -8.71 -5.24 3.13
C GLY A 329 -8.92 -5.36 1.63
N LEU A 330 -8.04 -6.10 0.99
CA LEU A 330 -8.08 -6.46 -0.42
C LEU A 330 -7.77 -7.95 -0.54
N LEU A 331 -8.55 -8.69 -1.29
CA LEU A 331 -8.31 -10.09 -1.64
C LEU A 331 -8.12 -10.18 -3.14
N VAL A 332 -6.94 -10.63 -3.57
CA VAL A 332 -6.54 -10.72 -4.99
C VAL A 332 -6.06 -12.12 -5.31
N ARG A 333 -6.48 -12.65 -6.46
CA ARG A 333 -5.85 -13.83 -7.08
C ARG A 333 -4.98 -13.38 -8.24
N PHE A 334 -3.71 -13.73 -8.20
CA PHE A 334 -2.68 -13.41 -9.22
C PHE A 334 -2.74 -14.28 -10.46
#